data_3bcbb454cd08574a14d758d23a38a0b7
#
_entry.id   3bcbb454cd08574a14d758d23a38a0b7
#
_cell.length_a   1.000
_cell.length_b   1.000
_cell.length_c   1.000
_cell.angle_alpha   90.00
_cell.angle_beta   90.00
_cell.angle_gamma   90.00
#
_symmetry.space_group_name_H-M   'P 1'
#
loop_
_entity.id
_entity.type
_entity.pdbx_description
1 polymer ?
#
loop_
_entity_poly.entity_id
_entity_poly.type
_entity_poly.pdbx_seq_one_letter_code
_entity_poly.pdbx_strand_id
1 'polypeptide(L)'
;MPSQVSLLTDPFLQAPTESSVKVVWFTEFKGTDHRVVYGPAQQTVAATTVQLSRTREDAQSKTTQSYDQVTKRPIWRHEAEISGLRPGLRVPYFVVSTPPTGNPIGSDQFTLGPTPPAGQPLKILLTSDHQLMPMTAANLQKVQETIGQVDSVFLAGDLVNIPDRASEWFDDTRGGAFFPCLQGRGSYTLEKNGTRTRYKGGQLIQSAPLFPAVGNHEVMGRNSATAGLNDQFNDPVPWAAAKTLYDQHKNVFNPTNAPDVEQRWLKNQSFNIDTYNEIFSLPKAPRNDGETQRYYATTFGDVRLVSLYVTQIWRMFTVDDKTRGRYQERVADLDNPKNWGHGNLIFESIEPGSPQYAWLSNELASDEFQQAKYKVVMLHHPPHTLGGNVVPAFTNPVPVYDHDDDGNLVGIRYEYPKEEDHIINYLMPLLENAGTQLVFYGHSHIWNRFESESGMQFLESSNVGNSYGAHTADNPRPVPADRRYKEVYEATGDPNGLTPIMPTLETLNDDAGNPIPYIASNDITAFSILDTGAGMVSSYYFDTGQPESQVVKFDEFTLGQP
;
A
#
# COMPACT_ATOMS: atom_id res chain seq x y z
N MET A 1 4.57 -34.66 -14.81
CA MET A 1 4.89 -35.06 -13.42
C MET A 1 3.92 -34.31 -12.53
N PRO A 2 3.35 -34.88 -11.46
CA PRO A 2 2.58 -34.08 -10.52
C PRO A 2 3.49 -32.97 -10.00
N SER A 3 3.00 -31.73 -9.97
CA SER A 3 3.71 -30.59 -9.42
C SER A 3 4.13 -30.94 -7.98
N GLN A 4 5.41 -30.78 -7.66
CA GLN A 4 5.89 -31.01 -6.30
C GLN A 4 5.17 -30.01 -5.39
N VAL A 5 4.42 -30.52 -4.43
CA VAL A 5 3.72 -29.69 -3.45
C VAL A 5 4.77 -28.92 -2.65
N SER A 6 4.65 -27.61 -2.58
CA SER A 6 5.58 -26.71 -1.89
C SER A 6 4.82 -25.69 -1.03
N LEU A 7 5.53 -25.01 -0.13
CA LEU A 7 5.00 -23.78 0.48
C LEU A 7 4.85 -22.73 -0.61
N LEU A 8 3.76 -21.98 -0.58
CA LEU A 8 3.50 -20.91 -1.52
C LEU A 8 4.38 -19.69 -1.22
N THR A 9 4.66 -19.45 0.06
CA THR A 9 5.62 -18.44 0.52
C THR A 9 6.56 -19.02 1.56
N ASP A 10 7.74 -18.39 1.75
CA ASP A 10 8.47 -18.50 2.99
C ASP A 10 7.65 -17.88 4.13
N PRO A 11 7.94 -18.19 5.40
CA PRO A 11 7.33 -17.48 6.52
C PRO A 11 7.79 -16.02 6.56
N PHE A 12 6.92 -15.14 7.07
CA PHE A 12 7.25 -13.74 7.32
C PHE A 12 6.74 -13.29 8.69
N LEU A 13 7.35 -12.22 9.21
CA LEU A 13 7.11 -11.75 10.57
C LEU A 13 6.10 -10.60 10.58
N GLN A 14 5.19 -10.61 11.56
CA GLN A 14 4.21 -9.55 11.76
C GLN A 14 3.91 -9.29 13.24
N ALA A 15 3.36 -8.10 13.53
CA ALA A 15 2.85 -7.70 14.82
C ALA A 15 3.75 -8.13 16.00
N PRO A 16 5.06 -7.78 16.03
CA PRO A 16 5.90 -8.02 17.17
C PRO A 16 5.41 -7.23 18.37
N THR A 17 5.51 -7.83 19.56
CA THR A 17 5.32 -7.20 20.87
C THR A 17 6.61 -7.24 21.66
N GLU A 18 6.61 -6.77 22.89
CA GLU A 18 7.79 -6.84 23.77
C GLU A 18 8.29 -8.28 24.03
N SER A 19 7.42 -9.29 23.87
CA SER A 19 7.74 -10.69 24.20
C SER A 19 7.19 -11.72 23.21
N SER A 20 6.62 -11.28 22.09
CA SER A 20 6.06 -12.17 21.05
C SER A 20 6.25 -11.63 19.65
N VAL A 21 6.07 -12.51 18.65
CA VAL A 21 5.97 -12.16 17.23
C VAL A 21 5.09 -13.19 16.54
N LYS A 22 4.33 -12.75 15.55
CA LYS A 22 3.54 -13.64 14.68
C LYS A 22 4.36 -14.07 13.49
N VAL A 23 4.28 -15.37 13.18
CA VAL A 23 4.86 -15.99 11.98
C VAL A 23 3.72 -16.40 11.08
N VAL A 24 3.72 -15.90 9.84
CA VAL A 24 2.66 -16.13 8.84
C VAL A 24 3.25 -16.74 7.59
N TRP A 25 2.55 -17.70 6.96
CA TRP A 25 2.90 -18.26 5.66
C TRP A 25 1.66 -18.79 4.94
N PHE A 26 1.81 -19.14 3.66
CA PHE A 26 0.70 -19.58 2.81
C PHE A 26 0.98 -20.91 2.11
N THR A 27 -0.11 -21.67 1.86
CA THR A 27 -0.13 -22.88 1.03
C THR A 27 -1.37 -22.90 0.14
N GLU A 28 -1.35 -23.75 -0.90
CA GLU A 28 -2.54 -24.05 -1.72
C GLU A 28 -3.32 -25.28 -1.20
N PHE A 29 -3.01 -25.76 -0.02
CA PHE A 29 -3.68 -26.89 0.61
C PHE A 29 -4.03 -26.61 2.06
N LYS A 30 -5.18 -27.12 2.52
CA LYS A 30 -5.57 -26.99 3.91
C LYS A 30 -4.61 -27.71 4.86
N GLY A 31 -4.10 -28.87 4.42
CA GLY A 31 -3.20 -29.68 5.22
C GLY A 31 -3.83 -30.31 6.47
N THR A 32 -2.98 -30.99 7.24
CA THR A 32 -3.36 -31.68 8.48
C THR A 32 -2.58 -31.21 9.70
N ASP A 33 -1.37 -30.67 9.49
CA ASP A 33 -0.49 -30.15 10.53
C ASP A 33 0.35 -29.00 9.98
N HIS A 34 0.30 -27.86 10.66
CA HIS A 34 1.06 -26.65 10.35
C HIS A 34 1.67 -26.13 11.63
N ARG A 35 2.98 -25.92 11.67
CA ARG A 35 3.67 -25.47 12.91
C ARG A 35 4.93 -24.67 12.62
N VAL A 36 5.28 -23.83 13.57
CA VAL A 36 6.59 -23.17 13.66
C VAL A 36 7.48 -24.01 14.59
N VAL A 37 8.71 -24.24 14.15
CA VAL A 37 9.79 -24.81 14.98
C VAL A 37 10.79 -23.69 15.25
N TYR A 38 11.12 -23.44 16.52
CA TYR A 38 11.97 -22.30 16.89
C TYR A 38 12.89 -22.57 18.08
N GLY A 39 13.91 -21.76 18.17
CA GLY A 39 14.90 -21.80 19.25
C GLY A 39 15.86 -22.99 19.19
N PRO A 40 16.93 -22.97 20.01
CA PRO A 40 17.93 -24.05 20.01
C PRO A 40 17.38 -25.41 20.46
N ALA A 41 16.32 -25.41 21.29
CA ALA A 41 15.63 -26.62 21.73
C ALA A 41 14.57 -27.15 20.75
N GLN A 42 14.42 -26.52 19.59
CA GLN A 42 13.42 -26.87 18.57
C GLN A 42 11.99 -26.97 19.13
N GLN A 43 11.62 -25.97 19.92
CA GLN A 43 10.24 -25.85 20.43
C GLN A 43 9.26 -25.72 19.27
N THR A 44 8.03 -26.17 19.45
CA THR A 44 7.00 -26.14 18.41
C THR A 44 5.76 -25.42 18.87
N VAL A 45 5.19 -24.61 17.96
CA VAL A 45 3.86 -23.98 18.13
C VAL A 45 3.01 -24.32 16.93
N ALA A 46 1.81 -24.86 17.17
CA ALA A 46 0.85 -25.15 16.12
C ALA A 46 0.26 -23.85 15.57
N ALA A 47 0.05 -23.80 14.26
CA ALA A 47 -0.57 -22.66 13.60
C ALA A 47 -2.09 -22.79 13.53
N THR A 48 -2.78 -21.67 13.58
CA THR A 48 -4.16 -21.55 13.10
C THR A 48 -4.17 -21.49 11.57
N THR A 49 -5.20 -22.07 10.96
CA THR A 49 -5.31 -22.18 9.50
C THR A 49 -6.65 -21.63 9.04
N VAL A 50 -6.62 -20.62 8.15
CA VAL A 50 -7.81 -19.98 7.59
C VAL A 50 -7.67 -19.90 6.08
N GLN A 51 -8.77 -20.14 5.35
CA GLN A 51 -8.81 -19.95 3.89
C GLN A 51 -9.12 -18.50 3.57
N LEU A 52 -8.33 -17.89 2.67
CA LEU A 52 -8.64 -16.56 2.15
C LEU A 52 -9.96 -16.58 1.35
N SER A 53 -10.79 -15.60 1.58
CA SER A 53 -12.17 -15.60 1.06
C SER A 53 -12.29 -15.08 -0.37
N ARG A 54 -11.40 -14.15 -0.77
CA ARG A 54 -11.49 -13.38 -2.01
C ARG A 54 -10.49 -13.76 -3.10
N THR A 55 -9.50 -14.59 -2.81
CA THR A 55 -8.45 -14.94 -3.79
C THR A 55 -9.00 -15.68 -5.00
N ARG A 56 -8.75 -15.13 -6.19
CA ARG A 56 -9.26 -15.57 -7.48
C ARG A 56 -8.20 -15.41 -8.57
N GLU A 57 -8.45 -16.00 -9.71
CA GLU A 57 -7.73 -15.80 -10.97
C GLU A 57 -8.71 -15.51 -12.10
N ASP A 58 -8.26 -14.92 -13.20
CA ASP A 58 -9.04 -14.67 -14.41
C ASP A 58 -8.17 -14.81 -15.67
N ALA A 59 -8.74 -14.52 -16.84
CA ALA A 59 -8.05 -14.61 -18.12
C ALA A 59 -6.81 -13.70 -18.25
N GLN A 60 -6.69 -12.68 -17.38
CA GLN A 60 -5.52 -11.78 -17.37
C GLN A 60 -4.43 -12.24 -16.40
N SER A 61 -4.70 -13.20 -15.54
CA SER A 61 -3.73 -13.74 -14.58
C SER A 61 -2.51 -14.35 -15.30
N LYS A 62 -1.34 -14.10 -14.77
CA LYS A 62 -0.07 -14.64 -15.29
C LYS A 62 0.35 -15.83 -14.43
N THR A 63 -0.22 -16.97 -14.72
CA THR A 63 -0.01 -18.26 -14.02
C THR A 63 0.37 -19.37 -15.00
N THR A 64 0.89 -20.47 -14.47
CA THR A 64 1.17 -21.67 -15.29
C THR A 64 -0.10 -22.34 -15.81
N GLN A 65 -1.21 -22.20 -15.10
CA GLN A 65 -2.54 -22.64 -15.50
C GLN A 65 -3.30 -21.47 -16.12
N SER A 66 -3.97 -21.66 -17.26
CA SER A 66 -4.86 -20.64 -17.85
C SER A 66 -6.25 -20.67 -17.22
N TYR A 67 -6.87 -19.50 -17.12
CA TYR A 67 -8.23 -19.31 -16.61
C TYR A 67 -9.05 -18.55 -17.65
N ASP A 68 -10.17 -19.12 -18.09
CA ASP A 68 -11.05 -18.48 -19.08
C ASP A 68 -12.10 -17.53 -18.43
N GLN A 69 -12.31 -17.67 -17.13
CA GLN A 69 -13.26 -16.91 -16.33
C GLN A 69 -12.74 -16.69 -14.92
N VAL A 70 -13.37 -15.77 -14.20
CA VAL A 70 -13.04 -15.53 -12.77
C VAL A 70 -13.27 -16.81 -11.99
N THR A 71 -12.20 -17.35 -11.43
CA THR A 71 -12.16 -18.66 -10.76
C THR A 71 -11.54 -18.50 -9.37
N LYS A 72 -12.20 -19.04 -8.34
CA LYS A 72 -11.67 -19.03 -6.97
C LYS A 72 -10.40 -19.87 -6.90
N ARG A 73 -9.34 -19.29 -6.33
CA ARG A 73 -8.09 -19.98 -6.01
C ARG A 73 -7.99 -20.18 -4.50
N PRO A 74 -8.03 -21.41 -3.98
CA PRO A 74 -8.06 -21.68 -2.55
C PRO A 74 -6.67 -21.51 -1.95
N ILE A 75 -6.40 -20.35 -1.38
CA ILE A 75 -5.16 -20.07 -0.63
C ILE A 75 -5.46 -20.21 0.86
N TRP A 76 -4.57 -20.89 1.57
CA TRP A 76 -4.65 -21.13 3.00
C TRP A 76 -3.54 -20.36 3.71
N ARG A 77 -3.96 -19.56 4.67
CA ARG A 77 -3.08 -18.78 5.55
C ARG A 77 -2.89 -19.50 6.87
N HIS A 78 -1.63 -19.62 7.27
CA HIS A 78 -1.23 -20.23 8.52
C HIS A 78 -0.57 -19.15 9.39
N GLU A 79 -0.92 -19.12 10.68
CA GLU A 79 -0.36 -18.16 11.63
C GLU A 79 -0.09 -18.83 12.96
N ALA A 80 1.10 -18.60 13.50
CA ALA A 80 1.44 -18.97 14.88
C ALA A 80 2.06 -17.78 15.60
N GLU A 81 1.66 -17.53 16.84
CA GLU A 81 2.27 -16.55 17.71
C GLU A 81 3.33 -17.20 18.59
N ILE A 82 4.57 -16.74 18.47
CA ILE A 82 5.69 -17.20 19.27
C ILE A 82 5.86 -16.24 20.45
N SER A 83 5.55 -16.73 21.64
CA SER A 83 5.56 -15.96 22.89
C SER A 83 6.72 -16.34 23.80
N GLY A 84 6.98 -15.51 24.84
CA GLY A 84 8.05 -15.73 25.80
C GLY A 84 9.44 -15.42 25.26
N LEU A 85 9.51 -14.65 24.20
CA LEU A 85 10.75 -14.15 23.61
C LEU A 85 11.40 -13.10 24.54
N ARG A 86 12.72 -12.98 24.47
CA ARG A 86 13.47 -12.00 25.25
C ARG A 86 13.86 -10.82 24.39
N PRO A 87 13.61 -9.57 24.84
CA PRO A 87 14.01 -8.37 24.13
C PRO A 87 15.51 -8.38 23.76
N GLY A 88 15.82 -7.91 22.56
CA GLY A 88 17.19 -7.85 22.04
C GLY A 88 17.79 -9.19 21.59
N LEU A 89 17.09 -10.32 21.75
CA LEU A 89 17.56 -11.64 21.33
C LEU A 89 16.76 -12.17 20.15
N ARG A 90 17.47 -12.69 19.16
CA ARG A 90 16.87 -13.38 18.00
C ARG A 90 17.14 -14.88 18.11
N VAL A 91 16.16 -15.68 17.75
CA VAL A 91 16.25 -17.13 17.74
C VAL A 91 16.01 -17.69 16.35
N PRO A 92 16.64 -18.82 15.98
CA PRO A 92 16.37 -19.47 14.70
C PRO A 92 14.94 -20.03 14.69
N TYR A 93 14.33 -20.03 13.49
CA TYR A 93 13.02 -20.65 13.28
C TYR A 93 12.86 -21.12 11.83
N PHE A 94 11.93 -22.05 11.62
CA PHE A 94 11.41 -22.48 10.32
C PHE A 94 9.97 -22.96 10.49
N VAL A 95 9.25 -23.09 9.39
CA VAL A 95 7.88 -23.63 9.41
C VAL A 95 7.80 -24.98 8.75
N VAL A 96 6.82 -25.77 9.17
CA VAL A 96 6.51 -27.09 8.59
C VAL A 96 5.02 -27.14 8.29
N SER A 97 4.67 -27.56 7.07
CA SER A 97 3.30 -27.82 6.65
C SER A 97 3.16 -29.23 6.09
N THR A 98 2.15 -29.97 6.54
CA THR A 98 1.87 -31.32 6.09
C THR A 98 0.65 -31.32 5.18
N PRO A 99 0.81 -31.61 3.87
CA PRO A 99 -0.32 -31.71 2.96
C PRO A 99 -1.24 -32.88 3.32
N PRO A 100 -2.49 -32.95 2.77
CA PRO A 100 -3.42 -34.05 3.04
C PRO A 100 -2.84 -35.43 2.68
N THR A 101 -1.97 -35.45 1.69
CA THR A 101 -1.23 -36.65 1.23
C THR A 101 0.21 -36.27 0.94
N GLY A 102 1.16 -37.13 1.31
CA GLY A 102 2.59 -36.87 1.09
C GLY A 102 3.37 -36.54 2.38
N ASN A 103 4.61 -36.13 2.20
CA ASN A 103 5.53 -35.82 3.30
C ASN A 103 5.38 -34.37 3.77
N PRO A 104 5.72 -34.06 5.03
CA PRO A 104 5.86 -32.69 5.51
C PRO A 104 6.86 -31.89 4.67
N ILE A 105 6.55 -30.62 4.48
CA ILE A 105 7.35 -29.64 3.72
C ILE A 105 7.81 -28.56 4.69
N GLY A 106 9.12 -28.31 4.75
CA GLY A 106 9.71 -27.25 5.58
C GLY A 106 10.18 -26.06 4.76
N SER A 107 10.22 -24.88 5.38
CA SER A 107 10.97 -23.73 4.85
C SER A 107 12.46 -23.86 5.18
N ASP A 108 13.26 -22.96 4.60
CA ASP A 108 14.60 -22.68 5.10
C ASP A 108 14.54 -22.12 6.53
N GLN A 109 15.71 -22.07 7.19
CA GLN A 109 15.84 -21.51 8.54
C GLN A 109 16.12 -20.02 8.50
N PHE A 110 15.34 -19.25 9.26
CA PHE A 110 15.46 -17.81 9.44
C PHE A 110 15.60 -17.46 10.92
N THR A 111 15.54 -16.15 11.26
CA THR A 111 15.56 -15.71 12.66
C THR A 111 14.36 -14.83 12.98
N LEU A 112 13.81 -14.98 14.17
CA LEU A 112 12.76 -14.13 14.73
C LEU A 112 13.16 -13.54 16.07
N GLY A 113 12.54 -12.45 16.45
CA GLY A 113 12.65 -11.83 17.77
C GLY A 113 11.42 -10.98 18.07
N PRO A 114 11.24 -10.56 19.32
CA PRO A 114 10.21 -9.60 19.71
C PRO A 114 10.58 -8.20 19.23
N THR A 115 9.77 -7.20 19.55
CA THR A 115 10.13 -5.78 19.37
C THR A 115 11.50 -5.50 19.99
N PRO A 116 12.43 -4.85 19.28
CA PRO A 116 13.73 -4.45 19.83
C PRO A 116 13.54 -3.50 21.02
N PRO A 117 14.42 -3.56 22.02
CA PRO A 117 14.38 -2.62 23.14
C PRO A 117 14.73 -1.20 22.68
N ALA A 118 14.23 -0.21 23.43
CA ALA A 118 14.62 1.19 23.22
C ALA A 118 16.14 1.37 23.29
N GLY A 119 16.66 2.29 22.48
CA GLY A 119 18.11 2.58 22.37
C GLY A 119 18.90 1.60 21.49
N GLN A 120 18.30 0.52 21.00
CA GLN A 120 18.96 -0.36 20.03
C GLN A 120 18.97 0.30 18.64
N PRO A 121 20.16 0.47 18.01
CA PRO A 121 20.22 0.96 16.63
C PRO A 121 19.51 0.02 15.66
N LEU A 122 18.65 0.56 14.80
CA LEU A 122 17.85 -0.19 13.83
C LEU A 122 18.00 0.44 12.44
N LYS A 123 17.92 -0.40 11.42
CA LYS A 123 17.79 -0.01 10.01
C LYS A 123 16.42 -0.43 9.50
N ILE A 124 15.58 0.55 9.18
CA ILE A 124 14.20 0.33 8.73
C ILE A 124 14.11 0.72 7.26
N LEU A 125 13.69 -0.22 6.41
CA LEU A 125 13.42 0.05 5.01
C LEU A 125 12.11 0.84 4.87
N LEU A 126 12.17 1.97 4.17
CA LEU A 126 11.02 2.77 3.74
C LEU A 126 10.82 2.55 2.24
N THR A 127 9.71 1.97 1.84
CA THR A 127 9.38 1.60 0.45
C THR A 127 7.88 1.68 0.20
N SER A 128 7.45 1.69 -1.07
CA SER A 128 6.04 1.78 -1.47
C SER A 128 5.83 1.31 -2.91
N ASP A 129 4.58 1.12 -3.34
CA ASP A 129 4.13 0.97 -4.72
C ASP A 129 4.79 -0.19 -5.48
N HIS A 130 4.93 -1.34 -4.82
CA HIS A 130 5.56 -2.51 -5.44
C HIS A 130 4.81 -3.02 -6.66
N GLN A 131 3.50 -3.23 -6.60
CA GLN A 131 2.52 -3.46 -7.69
C GLN A 131 3.01 -4.34 -8.86
N LEU A 132 3.92 -5.30 -8.63
CA LEU A 132 4.62 -6.05 -9.69
C LEU A 132 5.37 -5.14 -10.68
N MET A 133 5.76 -3.94 -10.24
CA MET A 133 6.46 -2.98 -11.10
C MET A 133 7.81 -3.52 -11.57
N PRO A 134 8.26 -3.13 -12.76
CA PRO A 134 9.43 -3.72 -13.41
C PRO A 134 10.71 -3.68 -12.57
N MET A 135 10.92 -2.63 -11.78
CA MET A 135 12.15 -2.46 -11.02
C MET A 135 12.05 -2.95 -9.57
N THR A 136 10.88 -3.41 -9.08
CA THR A 136 10.68 -3.84 -7.69
C THR A 136 11.67 -4.93 -7.27
N ALA A 137 11.85 -5.98 -8.09
CA ALA A 137 12.78 -7.05 -7.75
C ALA A 137 14.24 -6.56 -7.71
N ALA A 138 14.63 -5.65 -8.61
CA ALA A 138 15.95 -5.02 -8.59
C ALA A 138 16.15 -4.14 -7.36
N ASN A 139 15.17 -3.29 -7.05
CA ASN A 139 15.17 -2.42 -5.89
C ASN A 139 15.43 -3.21 -4.60
N LEU A 140 14.60 -4.20 -4.29
CA LEU A 140 14.69 -5.02 -3.07
C LEU A 140 15.98 -5.86 -3.02
N GLN A 141 16.48 -6.34 -4.16
CA GLN A 141 17.78 -7.01 -4.22
C GLN A 141 18.91 -6.03 -3.85
N LYS A 142 18.86 -4.80 -4.36
CA LYS A 142 19.86 -3.76 -4.05
C LYS A 142 19.78 -3.28 -2.61
N VAL A 143 18.60 -3.27 -1.99
CA VAL A 143 18.46 -3.07 -0.53
C VAL A 143 19.29 -4.12 0.21
N GLN A 144 19.09 -5.41 -0.08
CA GLN A 144 19.81 -6.48 0.60
C GLN A 144 21.32 -6.44 0.34
N GLU A 145 21.74 -6.18 -0.90
CA GLU A 145 23.17 -6.10 -1.29
C GLU A 145 23.89 -4.90 -0.64
N THR A 146 23.21 -3.76 -0.45
CA THR A 146 23.81 -2.50 0.04
C THR A 146 23.72 -2.37 1.55
N ILE A 147 22.55 -2.68 2.12
CA ILE A 147 22.24 -2.47 3.55
C ILE A 147 22.49 -3.73 4.37
N GLY A 148 22.35 -4.90 3.74
CA GLY A 148 22.34 -6.19 4.41
C GLY A 148 20.99 -6.50 5.05
N GLN A 149 21.01 -7.02 6.28
CA GLN A 149 19.80 -7.29 7.06
C GLN A 149 19.17 -5.97 7.52
N VAL A 150 17.93 -5.74 7.15
CA VAL A 150 17.12 -4.69 7.76
C VAL A 150 16.39 -5.24 8.98
N ASP A 151 16.01 -4.37 9.93
CA ASP A 151 15.32 -4.76 11.15
C ASP A 151 13.79 -4.74 10.99
N SER A 152 13.28 -3.91 10.08
CA SER A 152 11.86 -3.83 9.72
C SER A 152 11.66 -3.26 8.32
N VAL A 153 10.45 -3.45 7.77
CA VAL A 153 10.01 -2.87 6.50
C VAL A 153 8.73 -2.07 6.74
N PHE A 154 8.76 -0.77 6.46
CA PHE A 154 7.60 0.10 6.40
C PHE A 154 7.22 0.29 4.93
N LEU A 155 6.01 -0.12 4.56
CA LEU A 155 5.55 -0.16 3.17
C LEU A 155 4.27 0.67 3.03
N ALA A 156 4.36 1.80 2.35
CA ALA A 156 3.33 2.83 2.33
C ALA A 156 2.16 2.55 1.34
N GLY A 157 1.81 1.30 1.13
CA GLY A 157 0.65 0.88 0.31
C GLY A 157 1.01 0.50 -1.13
N ASP A 158 -0.01 0.14 -1.88
CA ASP A 158 0.05 -0.32 -3.28
C ASP A 158 1.00 -1.52 -3.45
N LEU A 159 0.62 -2.64 -2.80
CA LEU A 159 1.43 -3.86 -2.71
C LEU A 159 1.38 -4.69 -3.99
N VAL A 160 0.19 -4.77 -4.59
CA VAL A 160 -0.12 -5.49 -5.84
C VAL A 160 -0.98 -4.61 -6.75
N ASN A 161 -1.22 -5.00 -8.02
CA ASN A 161 -2.13 -4.22 -8.87
C ASN A 161 -3.60 -4.54 -8.60
N ILE A 162 -3.94 -5.83 -8.44
CA ILE A 162 -5.32 -6.28 -8.21
C ILE A 162 -5.36 -7.12 -6.94
N PRO A 163 -5.93 -6.63 -5.84
CA PRO A 163 -5.80 -7.27 -4.54
C PRO A 163 -6.40 -8.68 -4.47
N ASP A 164 -7.47 -8.97 -5.22
CA ASP A 164 -8.08 -10.29 -5.25
C ASP A 164 -7.40 -11.28 -6.22
N ARG A 165 -6.42 -10.84 -7.02
CA ARG A 165 -5.69 -11.74 -7.92
C ARG A 165 -4.55 -12.42 -7.17
N ALA A 166 -4.74 -13.72 -6.86
CA ALA A 166 -3.82 -14.47 -6.03
C ALA A 166 -2.40 -14.54 -6.60
N SER A 167 -2.25 -14.70 -7.92
CA SER A 167 -0.94 -14.79 -8.56
C SER A 167 -0.06 -13.55 -8.32
N GLU A 168 -0.66 -12.38 -8.21
CA GLU A 168 0.10 -11.14 -7.95
C GLU A 168 0.77 -11.13 -6.57
N TRP A 169 0.17 -11.79 -5.60
CA TRP A 169 0.77 -11.99 -4.28
C TRP A 169 1.84 -13.06 -4.26
N PHE A 170 1.63 -14.17 -4.99
CA PHE A 170 2.31 -15.43 -4.68
C PHE A 170 3.21 -15.98 -5.78
N ASP A 171 2.80 -15.97 -7.06
CA ASP A 171 3.49 -16.76 -8.09
C ASP A 171 3.29 -16.28 -9.54
N ASP A 172 3.08 -14.98 -9.74
CA ASP A 172 3.03 -14.41 -11.09
C ASP A 172 4.23 -14.86 -11.92
N THR A 173 3.96 -15.45 -13.08
CA THR A 173 4.97 -16.10 -13.93
C THR A 173 5.98 -15.12 -14.54
N ARG A 174 5.74 -13.81 -14.50
CA ARG A 174 6.74 -12.79 -14.83
C ARG A 174 7.86 -12.71 -13.79
N GLY A 175 7.62 -13.28 -12.59
CA GLY A 175 8.60 -13.40 -11.52
C GLY A 175 8.67 -12.21 -10.57
N GLY A 176 7.72 -11.29 -10.67
CA GLY A 176 7.65 -10.06 -9.86
C GLY A 176 6.59 -10.08 -8.76
N ALA A 177 6.03 -11.24 -8.37
CA ALA A 177 5.01 -11.34 -7.34
C ALA A 177 5.48 -10.77 -5.99
N PHE A 178 4.56 -10.24 -5.20
CA PHE A 178 4.82 -9.48 -3.97
C PHE A 178 5.69 -10.26 -2.97
N PHE A 179 5.22 -11.40 -2.48
CA PHE A 179 5.97 -12.17 -1.49
C PHE A 179 7.32 -12.68 -2.02
N PRO A 180 7.39 -13.31 -3.22
CA PRO A 180 8.68 -13.71 -3.78
C PRO A 180 9.71 -12.60 -3.87
N CYS A 181 9.32 -11.37 -4.25
CA CYS A 181 10.26 -10.25 -4.32
C CYS A 181 10.81 -9.83 -2.94
N LEU A 182 9.96 -9.80 -1.90
CA LEU A 182 10.35 -9.48 -0.52
C LEU A 182 11.06 -10.64 0.20
N GLN A 183 11.08 -11.82 -0.42
CA GLN A 183 11.66 -13.04 0.13
C GLN A 183 12.91 -13.54 -0.63
N GLY A 184 13.41 -12.77 -1.61
CA GLY A 184 14.57 -13.16 -2.43
C GLY A 184 14.31 -14.37 -3.32
N ARG A 185 13.05 -14.69 -3.59
CA ARG A 185 12.56 -15.82 -4.40
C ARG A 185 11.95 -15.40 -5.74
N GLY A 186 11.95 -14.10 -6.02
CA GLY A 186 11.54 -13.54 -7.30
C GLY A 186 12.40 -14.03 -8.46
N SER A 187 11.96 -13.77 -9.66
CA SER A 187 12.67 -14.18 -10.87
C SER A 187 12.35 -13.23 -12.03
N TYR A 188 12.35 -11.94 -11.71
CA TYR A 188 12.00 -10.93 -12.70
C TYR A 188 13.19 -10.64 -13.63
N THR A 189 12.94 -10.65 -14.94
CA THR A 189 13.97 -10.32 -15.93
C THR A 189 13.70 -8.94 -16.52
N LEU A 190 14.60 -8.00 -16.26
CA LEU A 190 14.62 -6.71 -16.95
C LEU A 190 15.46 -6.80 -18.22
N GLU A 191 14.95 -6.21 -19.28
CA GLU A 191 15.68 -5.99 -20.52
C GLU A 191 15.85 -4.49 -20.74
N LYS A 192 17.06 -4.01 -20.56
CA LYS A 192 17.42 -2.59 -20.64
C LYS A 192 18.71 -2.43 -21.48
N ASN A 193 18.71 -1.49 -22.41
CA ASN A 193 19.87 -1.18 -23.26
C ASN A 193 20.48 -2.43 -23.93
N GLY A 194 19.64 -3.43 -24.33
CA GLY A 194 20.08 -4.67 -24.92
C GLY A 194 20.66 -5.70 -23.94
N THR A 195 20.69 -5.39 -22.64
CA THR A 195 21.15 -6.30 -21.59
C THR A 195 19.95 -6.90 -20.87
N ARG A 196 19.99 -8.23 -20.65
CA ARG A 196 18.98 -8.97 -19.87
C ARG A 196 19.55 -9.31 -18.51
N THR A 197 18.97 -8.75 -17.46
CA THR A 197 19.38 -8.98 -16.08
C THR A 197 18.23 -9.59 -15.29
N ARG A 198 18.49 -10.68 -14.56
CA ARG A 198 17.51 -11.35 -13.72
C ARG A 198 17.70 -10.94 -12.27
N TYR A 199 16.65 -10.45 -11.66
CA TYR A 199 16.60 -10.04 -10.26
C TYR A 199 15.69 -10.97 -9.46
N LYS A 200 16.10 -11.25 -8.20
CA LYS A 200 15.41 -12.18 -7.29
C LYS A 200 14.65 -11.45 -6.17
N GLY A 201 14.85 -10.15 -6.03
CA GLY A 201 14.39 -9.43 -4.86
C GLY A 201 15.33 -9.60 -3.66
N GLY A 202 14.86 -9.27 -2.46
CA GLY A 202 15.62 -9.34 -1.22
C GLY A 202 15.00 -10.30 -0.20
N GLN A 203 15.83 -11.07 0.51
CA GLN A 203 15.42 -11.89 1.65
C GLN A 203 15.27 -10.99 2.87
N LEU A 204 14.13 -10.31 3.01
CA LEU A 204 13.90 -9.26 4.00
C LEU A 204 12.91 -9.69 5.09
N ILE A 205 11.67 -9.98 4.71
CA ILE A 205 10.54 -10.12 5.64
C ILE A 205 10.52 -11.44 6.42
N GLN A 206 11.35 -12.41 6.05
CA GLN A 206 11.51 -13.64 6.84
C GLN A 206 12.15 -13.36 8.19
N SER A 207 12.94 -12.28 8.30
CA SER A 207 13.63 -11.90 9.54
C SER A 207 13.31 -10.49 10.02
N ALA A 208 12.65 -9.65 9.22
CA ALA A 208 12.23 -8.29 9.54
C ALA A 208 10.69 -8.20 9.53
N PRO A 209 10.03 -7.74 10.59
CA PRO A 209 8.59 -7.52 10.57
C PRO A 209 8.19 -6.54 9.47
N LEU A 210 7.09 -6.86 8.75
CA LEU A 210 6.50 -6.04 7.72
C LEU A 210 5.32 -5.25 8.28
N PHE A 211 5.34 -3.92 8.10
CA PHE A 211 4.26 -3.00 8.47
C PHE A 211 3.75 -2.28 7.20
N PRO A 212 2.70 -2.79 6.54
CA PRO A 212 2.12 -2.16 5.37
C PRO A 212 1.03 -1.16 5.75
N ALA A 213 0.89 -0.07 4.97
CA ALA A 213 -0.31 0.76 4.94
C ALA A 213 -1.28 0.26 3.86
N VAL A 214 -2.50 0.79 3.85
CA VAL A 214 -3.49 0.55 2.78
C VAL A 214 -3.30 1.62 1.72
N GLY A 215 -3.03 1.20 0.47
CA GLY A 215 -3.07 2.04 -0.72
C GLY A 215 -4.38 1.84 -1.50
N ASN A 216 -4.53 2.51 -2.64
CA ASN A 216 -5.71 2.34 -3.47
C ASN A 216 -5.73 0.99 -4.19
N HIS A 217 -4.60 0.34 -4.38
CA HIS A 217 -4.49 -1.00 -4.94
C HIS A 217 -4.76 -2.13 -3.93
N GLU A 218 -4.98 -1.84 -2.67
CA GLU A 218 -5.54 -2.79 -1.70
C GLU A 218 -7.07 -2.78 -1.68
N VAL A 219 -7.71 -1.80 -2.35
CA VAL A 219 -9.17 -1.65 -2.37
C VAL A 219 -9.77 -2.31 -3.59
N MET A 220 -10.58 -3.33 -3.39
CA MET A 220 -11.33 -4.00 -4.46
C MET A 220 -12.71 -3.39 -4.61
N GLY A 221 -13.21 -3.27 -5.85
CA GLY A 221 -14.56 -2.81 -6.14
C GLY A 221 -15.64 -3.90 -6.04
N ARG A 222 -16.79 -3.68 -6.66
CA ARG A 222 -17.95 -4.59 -6.59
C ARG A 222 -17.62 -5.99 -7.10
N ASN A 223 -17.99 -6.98 -6.31
CA ASN A 223 -17.85 -8.38 -6.70
C ASN A 223 -18.79 -8.74 -7.87
N SER A 224 -18.26 -9.43 -8.87
CA SER A 224 -19.01 -9.94 -10.03
C SER A 224 -18.62 -11.38 -10.33
N ALA A 225 -19.58 -12.18 -10.77
CA ALA A 225 -19.33 -13.53 -11.25
C ALA A 225 -18.89 -13.56 -12.73
N THR A 226 -19.10 -12.47 -13.47
CA THR A 226 -18.92 -12.41 -14.93
C THR A 226 -17.89 -11.38 -15.39
N ALA A 227 -17.74 -10.27 -14.66
CA ALA A 227 -16.72 -9.26 -14.98
C ALA A 227 -15.34 -9.74 -14.55
N GLY A 228 -14.30 -9.46 -15.34
CA GLY A 228 -12.90 -9.72 -14.99
C GLY A 228 -12.45 -8.99 -13.72
N LEU A 229 -11.34 -9.42 -13.13
CA LEU A 229 -10.85 -8.83 -11.88
C LEU A 229 -10.45 -7.36 -12.06
N ASN A 230 -9.91 -6.98 -13.21
CA ASN A 230 -9.61 -5.59 -13.53
C ASN A 230 -10.88 -4.72 -13.61
N ASP A 231 -11.95 -5.24 -14.21
CA ASP A 231 -13.21 -4.51 -14.30
C ASP A 231 -13.84 -4.32 -12.91
N GLN A 232 -13.75 -5.36 -12.06
CA GLN A 232 -14.21 -5.28 -10.67
C GLN A 232 -13.39 -4.28 -9.87
N PHE A 233 -12.07 -4.27 -10.00
CA PHE A 233 -11.17 -3.31 -9.36
C PHE A 233 -11.52 -1.87 -9.74
N ASN A 234 -11.79 -1.62 -11.03
CA ASN A 234 -12.15 -0.30 -11.55
C ASN A 234 -13.61 0.12 -11.29
N ASP A 235 -14.33 -0.64 -10.47
CA ASP A 235 -15.74 -0.38 -10.14
C ASP A 235 -15.98 -0.26 -8.63
N PRO A 236 -15.23 0.56 -7.88
CA PRO A 236 -15.49 0.84 -6.48
C PRO A 236 -16.75 1.70 -6.34
N VAL A 237 -17.67 1.27 -5.50
CA VAL A 237 -18.93 1.97 -5.20
C VAL A 237 -18.91 2.37 -3.74
N PRO A 238 -19.22 3.64 -3.40
CA PRO A 238 -19.35 4.07 -2.02
C PRO A 238 -20.37 3.23 -1.26
N TRP A 239 -20.06 2.88 -0.02
CA TRP A 239 -20.94 2.10 0.83
C TRP A 239 -22.36 2.73 0.94
N ALA A 240 -22.43 4.06 1.06
CA ALA A 240 -23.71 4.79 1.12
C ALA A 240 -24.55 4.62 -0.16
N ALA A 241 -23.92 4.60 -1.34
CA ALA A 241 -24.62 4.36 -2.60
C ALA A 241 -25.14 2.91 -2.69
N ALA A 242 -24.34 1.93 -2.29
CA ALA A 242 -24.75 0.53 -2.20
C ALA A 242 -25.92 0.36 -1.20
N LYS A 243 -25.86 1.02 -0.04
CA LYS A 243 -26.91 1.00 0.99
C LYS A 243 -28.22 1.59 0.45
N THR A 244 -28.16 2.71 -0.24
CA THR A 244 -29.34 3.33 -0.87
C THR A 244 -30.01 2.37 -1.86
N LEU A 245 -29.21 1.71 -2.70
CA LEU A 245 -29.72 0.72 -3.67
C LEU A 245 -30.33 -0.52 -2.96
N TYR A 246 -29.68 -0.98 -1.90
CA TYR A 246 -30.21 -2.11 -1.11
C TYR A 246 -31.58 -1.77 -0.50
N ASP A 247 -31.71 -0.59 0.13
CA ASP A 247 -32.95 -0.16 0.79
C ASP A 247 -34.11 -0.02 -0.19
N GLN A 248 -33.84 0.50 -1.40
CA GLN A 248 -34.85 0.60 -2.47
C GLN A 248 -35.35 -0.76 -2.96
N HIS A 249 -34.52 -1.80 -2.88
CA HIS A 249 -34.84 -3.13 -3.42
C HIS A 249 -34.74 -4.24 -2.36
N LYS A 250 -34.85 -3.90 -1.09
CA LYS A 250 -34.69 -4.82 0.06
C LYS A 250 -35.55 -6.07 -0.07
N ASN A 251 -36.81 -5.94 -0.49
CA ASN A 251 -37.72 -7.06 -0.64
C ASN A 251 -37.27 -8.07 -1.72
N VAL A 252 -36.44 -7.63 -2.69
CA VAL A 252 -35.86 -8.50 -3.73
C VAL A 252 -34.61 -9.17 -3.23
N PHE A 253 -33.73 -8.39 -2.59
CA PHE A 253 -32.42 -8.88 -2.17
C PHE A 253 -32.45 -9.69 -0.88
N ASN A 254 -33.40 -9.38 0.00
CA ASN A 254 -33.54 -10.02 1.31
C ASN A 254 -35.03 -10.20 1.71
N PRO A 255 -35.78 -11.05 1.01
CA PRO A 255 -37.21 -11.23 1.26
C PRO A 255 -37.52 -11.77 2.66
N THR A 256 -36.56 -12.42 3.32
CA THR A 256 -36.71 -12.97 4.69
C THR A 256 -36.24 -12.00 5.78
N ASN A 257 -35.69 -10.83 5.40
CA ASN A 257 -35.11 -9.84 6.31
C ASN A 257 -34.05 -10.43 7.26
N ALA A 258 -33.23 -11.37 6.75
CA ALA A 258 -32.15 -11.97 7.51
C ALA A 258 -30.96 -10.97 7.64
N PRO A 259 -30.42 -10.72 8.87
CA PRO A 259 -29.41 -9.68 9.10
C PRO A 259 -28.11 -9.90 8.32
N ASP A 260 -27.65 -11.15 8.22
CA ASP A 260 -26.42 -11.52 7.53
C ASP A 260 -26.49 -11.33 6.00
N VAL A 261 -27.70 -11.35 5.42
CA VAL A 261 -27.90 -11.14 3.97
C VAL A 261 -27.61 -9.69 3.60
N GLU A 262 -28.07 -8.72 4.38
CA GLU A 262 -27.81 -7.30 4.15
C GLU A 262 -26.31 -7.02 4.19
N GLN A 263 -25.64 -7.40 5.27
CA GLN A 263 -24.22 -7.15 5.46
C GLN A 263 -23.37 -7.77 4.33
N ARG A 264 -23.65 -9.04 3.99
CA ARG A 264 -22.96 -9.74 2.90
C ARG A 264 -23.24 -9.10 1.53
N TRP A 265 -24.47 -8.64 1.28
CA TRP A 265 -24.83 -7.97 0.03
C TRP A 265 -24.09 -6.64 -0.09
N LEU A 266 -24.12 -5.79 0.94
CA LEU A 266 -23.42 -4.51 0.97
C LEU A 266 -21.92 -4.71 0.76
N LYS A 267 -21.30 -5.65 1.45
CA LYS A 267 -19.89 -5.99 1.31
C LYS A 267 -19.50 -6.43 -0.12
N ASN A 268 -20.42 -7.07 -0.85
CA ASN A 268 -20.21 -7.49 -2.23
C ASN A 268 -20.53 -6.39 -3.26
N GLN A 269 -21.31 -5.39 -2.90
CA GLN A 269 -21.77 -4.33 -3.81
C GLN A 269 -21.16 -2.96 -3.53
N SER A 270 -20.25 -2.87 -2.57
CA SER A 270 -19.40 -1.72 -2.31
C SER A 270 -17.92 -2.10 -2.46
N PHE A 271 -17.03 -1.12 -2.32
CA PHE A 271 -15.60 -1.39 -2.21
C PHE A 271 -15.27 -2.09 -0.88
N ASN A 272 -14.17 -2.85 -0.85
CA ASN A 272 -13.67 -3.53 0.33
C ASN A 272 -12.14 -3.74 0.28
N ILE A 273 -11.54 -4.02 1.44
CA ILE A 273 -10.12 -4.37 1.59
C ILE A 273 -9.94 -5.77 2.21
N ASP A 274 -10.85 -6.69 1.89
CA ASP A 274 -10.92 -8.01 2.52
C ASP A 274 -9.62 -8.79 2.36
N THR A 275 -9.05 -8.83 1.16
CA THR A 275 -7.83 -9.59 0.89
C THR A 275 -6.65 -9.06 1.71
N TYR A 276 -6.49 -7.73 1.81
CA TYR A 276 -5.48 -7.12 2.69
C TYR A 276 -5.68 -7.52 4.16
N ASN A 277 -6.90 -7.40 4.67
CA ASN A 277 -7.23 -7.76 6.05
C ASN A 277 -7.02 -9.25 6.37
N GLU A 278 -7.19 -10.12 5.37
CA GLU A 278 -7.02 -11.55 5.52
C GLU A 278 -5.55 -11.99 5.38
N ILE A 279 -4.73 -11.26 4.63
CA ILE A 279 -3.30 -11.55 4.45
C ILE A 279 -2.49 -11.12 5.67
N PHE A 280 -2.75 -9.93 6.23
CA PHE A 280 -1.90 -9.34 7.24
C PHE A 280 -2.47 -9.43 8.65
N SER A 281 -1.58 -9.62 9.62
CA SER A 281 -1.84 -9.50 11.06
C SER A 281 -1.17 -8.25 11.58
N LEU A 282 -1.94 -7.19 11.73
CA LEU A 282 -1.46 -5.89 12.17
C LEU A 282 -1.99 -5.56 13.57
N PRO A 283 -1.39 -4.61 14.28
CA PRO A 283 -1.94 -4.10 15.52
C PRO A 283 -3.37 -3.62 15.30
N LYS A 284 -4.27 -3.91 16.26
CA LYS A 284 -5.68 -3.53 16.14
C LYS A 284 -5.88 -2.16 16.75
N ALA A 285 -6.38 -1.21 15.95
CA ALA A 285 -6.96 -0.01 16.52
C ALA A 285 -8.29 -0.37 17.23
N PRO A 286 -8.55 0.13 18.44
CA PRO A 286 -9.82 -0.08 19.12
C PRO A 286 -10.95 0.55 18.30
N ARG A 287 -11.91 -0.25 17.83
CA ARG A 287 -13.11 0.22 17.12
C ARG A 287 -14.35 -0.42 17.73
N ASN A 288 -15.41 0.37 17.83
CA ASN A 288 -16.70 -0.09 18.37
C ASN A 288 -17.57 -0.83 17.34
N ASP A 289 -17.19 -0.83 16.07
CA ASP A 289 -17.96 -1.38 14.94
C ASP A 289 -17.56 -2.82 14.55
N GLY A 290 -16.54 -3.39 15.20
CA GLY A 290 -16.06 -4.75 14.89
C GLY A 290 -15.23 -4.85 13.59
N GLU A 291 -15.07 -3.76 12.84
CA GLU A 291 -14.23 -3.69 11.65
C GLU A 291 -12.75 -3.68 11.99
N THR A 292 -11.92 -4.25 11.12
CA THR A 292 -10.53 -4.58 11.43
C THR A 292 -9.51 -3.72 10.68
N GLN A 293 -8.44 -3.35 11.37
CA GLN A 293 -7.04 -3.19 10.91
C GLN A 293 -6.83 -2.30 9.66
N ARG A 294 -7.56 -1.21 9.52
CA ARG A 294 -7.40 -0.27 8.40
C ARG A 294 -6.30 0.75 8.68
N TYR A 295 -6.14 1.11 9.96
CA TYR A 295 -5.10 2.00 10.49
C TYR A 295 -4.68 1.50 11.85
N TYR A 296 -3.44 1.76 12.22
CA TYR A 296 -2.86 1.24 13.47
C TYR A 296 -1.67 2.06 13.91
N ALA A 297 -1.26 1.86 15.18
CA ALA A 297 -0.01 2.37 15.70
C ALA A 297 0.77 1.24 16.39
N THR A 298 2.09 1.34 16.35
CA THR A 298 2.99 0.37 17.00
C THR A 298 4.30 1.03 17.36
N THR A 299 4.92 0.54 18.45
CA THR A 299 6.27 0.92 18.83
C THR A 299 7.24 -0.17 18.38
N PHE A 300 8.28 0.22 17.64
CA PHE A 300 9.35 -0.68 17.20
C PHE A 300 10.71 -0.06 17.55
N GLY A 301 11.33 -0.52 18.64
CA GLY A 301 12.49 0.13 19.22
C GLY A 301 12.17 1.56 19.66
N ASP A 302 12.95 2.51 19.17
CA ASP A 302 12.76 3.95 19.43
C ASP A 302 11.71 4.63 18.54
N VAL A 303 11.11 3.89 17.59
CA VAL A 303 10.16 4.44 16.60
C VAL A 303 8.73 4.19 17.03
N ARG A 304 7.91 5.23 17.11
CA ARG A 304 6.46 5.13 17.11
C ARG A 304 5.98 5.31 15.68
N LEU A 305 5.50 4.22 15.07
CA LEU A 305 4.88 4.20 13.75
C LEU A 305 3.38 4.33 13.89
N VAL A 306 2.80 5.32 13.22
CA VAL A 306 1.35 5.47 12.99
C VAL A 306 1.07 5.25 11.52
N SER A 307 0.36 4.19 11.18
CA SER A 307 -0.08 3.88 9.80
C SER A 307 -1.52 4.29 9.64
N LEU A 308 -1.81 5.13 8.64
CA LEU A 308 -3.14 5.66 8.36
C LEU A 308 -3.71 5.08 7.07
N TYR A 309 -5.04 5.00 7.01
CA TYR A 309 -5.77 4.69 5.78
C TYR A 309 -6.18 5.99 5.11
N VAL A 310 -5.28 6.56 4.30
CA VAL A 310 -5.49 7.82 3.58
C VAL A 310 -5.38 7.51 2.09
N THR A 311 -6.52 7.24 1.48
CA THR A 311 -6.57 6.70 0.12
C THR A 311 -7.91 7.06 -0.54
N GLN A 312 -7.81 7.46 -1.79
CA GLN A 312 -8.95 7.64 -2.70
C GLN A 312 -8.74 6.83 -3.98
N ILE A 313 -9.79 6.59 -4.75
CA ILE A 313 -9.67 5.91 -6.02
C ILE A 313 -8.82 6.74 -6.99
N TRP A 314 -7.88 6.07 -7.68
CA TRP A 314 -7.19 6.68 -8.80
C TRP A 314 -8.02 6.53 -10.07
N ARG A 315 -8.17 7.63 -10.81
CA ARG A 315 -8.80 7.63 -12.14
C ARG A 315 -8.04 8.56 -13.07
N MET A 316 -7.95 8.18 -14.34
CA MET A 316 -7.32 9.01 -15.36
C MET A 316 -8.03 10.36 -15.48
N PHE A 317 -7.24 11.40 -15.78
CA PHE A 317 -7.77 12.70 -16.18
C PHE A 317 -8.50 12.57 -17.52
N THR A 318 -9.79 12.88 -17.53
CA THR A 318 -10.59 13.05 -18.76
C THR A 318 -11.73 14.02 -18.45
N VAL A 319 -12.08 14.84 -19.45
CA VAL A 319 -13.23 15.75 -19.40
C VAL A 319 -13.98 15.59 -20.73
N ASP A 320 -14.58 14.41 -20.95
CA ASP A 320 -15.36 14.08 -22.15
C ASP A 320 -16.66 13.33 -21.81
N ASP A 321 -17.64 13.36 -22.70
CA ASP A 321 -18.98 12.80 -22.48
C ASP A 321 -19.02 11.25 -22.39
N LYS A 322 -17.91 10.58 -22.69
CA LYS A 322 -17.83 9.11 -22.77
C LYS A 322 -17.16 8.49 -21.58
N THR A 323 -16.44 9.28 -20.77
CA THR A 323 -15.65 8.79 -19.66
C THR A 323 -16.31 9.13 -18.33
N ARG A 324 -16.49 8.13 -17.48
CA ARG A 324 -16.90 8.32 -16.09
C ARG A 324 -15.68 8.38 -15.16
N GLY A 325 -15.85 8.95 -14.01
CA GLY A 325 -14.85 8.81 -12.96
C GLY A 325 -14.43 10.10 -12.31
N ARG A 326 -13.20 10.59 -12.58
CA ARG A 326 -12.62 11.68 -11.78
C ARG A 326 -13.47 12.97 -11.81
N TYR A 327 -13.91 13.39 -12.98
CA TYR A 327 -14.55 14.70 -13.12
C TYR A 327 -16.03 14.64 -13.57
N GLN A 328 -16.49 13.53 -14.10
CA GLN A 328 -17.83 13.45 -14.63
C GLN A 328 -18.36 12.02 -14.81
N GLU A 329 -19.69 11.90 -14.96
CA GLU A 329 -20.35 10.68 -15.42
C GLU A 329 -20.49 10.67 -16.94
N ARG A 330 -20.61 9.48 -17.51
CA ARG A 330 -20.92 9.34 -18.94
C ARG A 330 -22.34 9.80 -19.21
N VAL A 331 -22.55 10.56 -20.29
CA VAL A 331 -23.89 10.99 -20.71
C VAL A 331 -24.84 9.81 -20.92
N ALA A 332 -24.33 8.66 -21.40
CA ALA A 332 -25.15 7.45 -21.60
C ALA A 332 -25.63 6.79 -20.28
N ASP A 333 -25.12 7.21 -19.13
CA ASP A 333 -25.45 6.61 -17.83
C ASP A 333 -26.21 7.58 -16.91
N LEU A 334 -26.58 8.79 -17.37
CA LEU A 334 -27.25 9.80 -16.53
C LEU A 334 -28.53 9.27 -15.88
N ASP A 335 -29.30 8.44 -16.59
CA ASP A 335 -30.53 7.81 -16.10
C ASP A 335 -30.29 6.47 -15.38
N ASN A 336 -29.03 6.05 -15.20
CA ASN A 336 -28.69 4.77 -14.60
C ASN A 336 -27.62 4.89 -13.51
N PRO A 337 -27.99 5.31 -12.29
CA PRO A 337 -27.05 5.49 -11.16
C PRO A 337 -26.19 4.26 -10.83
N LYS A 338 -26.63 3.05 -11.21
CA LYS A 338 -25.83 1.83 -11.00
C LYS A 338 -24.53 1.80 -11.80
N ASN A 339 -24.46 2.58 -12.86
CA ASN A 339 -23.29 2.69 -13.73
C ASN A 339 -22.40 3.89 -13.38
N TRP A 340 -22.78 4.72 -12.41
CA TRP A 340 -21.99 5.88 -12.03
C TRP A 340 -20.66 5.48 -11.40
N GLY A 341 -19.62 6.29 -11.64
CA GLY A 341 -18.29 6.10 -11.10
C GLY A 341 -18.03 6.85 -9.80
N HIS A 342 -18.92 7.77 -9.42
CA HIS A 342 -18.90 8.54 -8.17
C HIS A 342 -17.65 9.42 -7.96
N GLY A 343 -16.94 9.81 -9.02
CA GLY A 343 -15.72 10.63 -8.92
C GLY A 343 -14.55 9.92 -8.24
N ASN A 344 -13.58 10.68 -7.76
CA ASN A 344 -12.47 10.19 -6.93
C ASN A 344 -12.89 10.18 -5.46
N LEU A 345 -13.71 9.21 -5.07
CA LEU A 345 -14.20 9.09 -3.71
C LEU A 345 -13.09 8.68 -2.72
N ILE A 346 -13.18 9.21 -1.51
CA ILE A 346 -12.33 8.83 -0.39
C ILE A 346 -12.85 7.51 0.18
N PHE A 347 -11.95 6.52 0.38
CA PHE A 347 -12.35 5.22 0.90
C PHE A 347 -12.53 5.19 2.42
N GLU A 348 -11.71 5.91 3.16
CA GLU A 348 -11.85 6.05 4.62
C GLU A 348 -11.72 7.52 5.00
N SER A 349 -12.68 8.03 5.75
CA SER A 349 -12.74 9.42 6.18
C SER A 349 -11.65 9.77 7.18
N ILE A 350 -11.02 10.95 7.01
CA ILE A 350 -9.97 11.50 7.88
C ILE A 350 -10.27 12.91 8.39
N GLU A 351 -11.42 13.46 8.07
CA GLU A 351 -11.88 14.77 8.56
C GLU A 351 -12.32 14.73 10.04
N PRO A 352 -12.35 15.89 10.72
CA PRO A 352 -12.86 16.00 12.08
C PRO A 352 -14.26 15.39 12.23
N GLY A 353 -14.43 14.53 13.25
CA GLY A 353 -15.66 13.78 13.48
C GLY A 353 -15.67 12.37 12.90
N SER A 354 -14.73 12.04 12.02
CA SER A 354 -14.57 10.66 11.55
C SER A 354 -13.94 9.76 12.62
N PRO A 355 -14.22 8.45 12.59
CA PRO A 355 -13.62 7.50 13.52
C PRO A 355 -12.09 7.49 13.47
N GLN A 356 -11.49 7.59 12.27
CA GLN A 356 -10.04 7.59 12.10
C GLN A 356 -9.41 8.85 12.68
N TYR A 357 -9.99 10.03 12.43
CA TYR A 357 -9.52 11.30 13.00
C TYR A 357 -9.57 11.29 14.54
N ALA A 358 -10.68 10.80 15.12
CA ALA A 358 -10.83 10.72 16.58
C ALA A 358 -9.82 9.73 17.18
N TRP A 359 -9.59 8.59 16.55
CA TRP A 359 -8.58 7.63 16.96
C TRP A 359 -7.17 8.25 16.87
N LEU A 360 -6.83 8.88 15.75
CA LEU A 360 -5.54 9.52 15.54
C LEU A 360 -5.28 10.61 16.58
N SER A 361 -6.27 11.47 16.85
CA SER A 361 -6.13 12.50 17.88
C SER A 361 -5.79 11.92 19.26
N ASN A 362 -6.40 10.78 19.62
CA ASN A 362 -6.09 10.08 20.86
C ASN A 362 -4.70 9.43 20.83
N GLU A 363 -4.33 8.81 19.71
CA GLU A 363 -3.02 8.21 19.53
C GLU A 363 -1.90 9.24 19.65
N LEU A 364 -2.03 10.37 18.96
CA LEU A 364 -1.05 11.47 19.01
C LEU A 364 -0.91 12.09 20.41
N ALA A 365 -1.96 12.03 21.23
CA ALA A 365 -1.93 12.49 22.63
C ALA A 365 -1.46 11.42 23.62
N SER A 366 -1.23 10.19 23.16
CA SER A 366 -0.80 9.09 24.05
C SER A 366 0.65 9.26 24.55
N ASP A 367 0.93 8.67 25.70
CA ASP A 367 2.30 8.64 26.26
C ASP A 367 3.27 7.94 25.30
N GLU A 368 2.83 6.88 24.64
CA GLU A 368 3.63 6.13 23.68
C GLU A 368 4.07 6.96 22.49
N PHE A 369 3.19 7.83 21.98
CA PHE A 369 3.55 8.74 20.90
C PHE A 369 4.39 9.91 21.41
N GLN A 370 3.98 10.54 22.50
CA GLN A 370 4.64 11.76 23.02
C GLN A 370 6.08 11.48 23.48
N GLN A 371 6.34 10.32 24.07
CA GLN A 371 7.67 9.94 24.58
C GLN A 371 8.55 9.25 23.54
N ALA A 372 8.02 8.91 22.35
CA ALA A 372 8.80 8.27 21.30
C ALA A 372 9.93 9.19 20.81
N LYS A 373 11.12 8.62 20.64
CA LYS A 373 12.28 9.33 20.12
C LYS A 373 12.09 9.69 18.63
N TYR A 374 11.49 8.76 17.88
CA TYR A 374 11.18 8.97 16.46
C TYR A 374 9.67 8.77 16.20
N LYS A 375 9.03 9.84 15.75
CA LYS A 375 7.59 9.92 15.48
C LYS A 375 7.36 9.87 13.97
N VAL A 376 6.95 8.71 13.47
CA VAL A 376 6.77 8.46 12.04
C VAL A 376 5.31 8.18 11.74
N VAL A 377 4.75 8.94 10.81
CA VAL A 377 3.40 8.71 10.27
C VAL A 377 3.52 8.21 8.84
N MET A 378 2.90 7.09 8.55
CA MET A 378 2.89 6.47 7.22
C MET A 378 1.48 6.46 6.66
N LEU A 379 1.33 6.91 5.44
CA LEU A 379 0.06 6.94 4.70
C LEU A 379 0.36 6.72 3.21
N HIS A 380 -0.65 6.52 2.37
CA HIS A 380 -0.40 6.25 0.96
C HIS A 380 -0.45 7.51 0.09
N HIS A 381 -1.55 8.28 0.13
CA HIS A 381 -1.69 9.48 -0.69
C HIS A 381 -0.84 10.64 -0.16
N PRO A 382 -0.03 11.29 -1.01
CA PRO A 382 0.91 12.32 -0.59
C PRO A 382 0.24 13.63 -0.20
N PRO A 383 0.63 14.26 0.92
CA PRO A 383 0.31 15.66 1.21
C PRO A 383 1.03 16.63 0.27
N HIS A 384 2.27 16.30 -0.11
CA HIS A 384 3.15 17.08 -0.97
C HIS A 384 3.86 16.18 -1.97
N THR A 385 3.81 16.53 -3.26
CA THR A 385 4.47 15.75 -4.31
C THR A 385 4.61 16.55 -5.61
N LEU A 386 5.62 16.19 -6.41
CA LEU A 386 5.73 16.62 -7.79
C LEU A 386 4.95 15.72 -8.75
N GLY A 387 4.37 14.61 -8.28
CA GLY A 387 3.58 13.70 -9.10
C GLY A 387 2.17 14.20 -9.41
N GLY A 388 1.47 13.52 -10.32
CA GLY A 388 0.18 13.96 -10.87
C GLY A 388 -1.07 13.38 -10.22
N ASN A 389 -0.90 12.31 -9.45
CA ASN A 389 -2.05 11.51 -8.98
C ASN A 389 -2.83 12.15 -7.83
N VAL A 390 -2.36 13.27 -7.28
CA VAL A 390 -2.98 14.02 -6.16
C VAL A 390 -3.98 15.09 -6.60
N VAL A 391 -4.11 15.31 -7.90
CA VAL A 391 -5.11 16.24 -8.46
C VAL A 391 -6.29 15.43 -8.99
N PRO A 392 -7.53 15.71 -8.58
CA PRO A 392 -8.01 16.78 -7.67
C PRO A 392 -7.58 16.59 -6.22
N ALA A 393 -7.79 17.62 -5.38
CA ALA A 393 -7.48 17.61 -3.95
C ALA A 393 -8.12 16.41 -3.21
N PHE A 394 -7.55 16.00 -2.09
CA PHE A 394 -8.07 14.90 -1.26
C PHE A 394 -9.31 15.34 -0.48
N THR A 395 -10.42 15.37 -1.18
CA THR A 395 -11.75 15.74 -0.69
C THR A 395 -12.79 14.80 -1.28
N ASN A 396 -13.93 14.66 -0.63
CA ASN A 396 -15.06 13.96 -1.22
C ASN A 396 -15.60 14.73 -2.43
N PRO A 397 -15.91 14.07 -3.54
CA PRO A 397 -16.45 14.75 -4.71
C PRO A 397 -17.83 15.36 -4.44
N VAL A 398 -18.02 16.60 -4.87
CA VAL A 398 -19.32 17.27 -4.83
C VAL A 398 -19.99 17.12 -6.19
N PRO A 399 -21.08 16.34 -6.32
CA PRO A 399 -21.77 16.20 -7.60
C PRO A 399 -22.55 17.46 -7.95
N VAL A 400 -22.37 17.95 -9.18
CA VAL A 400 -23.10 19.06 -9.76
C VAL A 400 -23.92 18.52 -10.94
N TYR A 401 -25.22 18.78 -10.92
CA TYR A 401 -26.17 18.33 -11.92
C TYR A 401 -26.41 19.47 -12.93
N ASP A 402 -25.94 19.27 -14.17
CA ASP A 402 -26.12 20.24 -15.26
C ASP A 402 -27.47 19.96 -15.98
N HIS A 403 -28.27 20.98 -16.18
CA HIS A 403 -29.57 20.88 -16.85
C HIS A 403 -29.58 21.79 -18.09
N ASP A 404 -30.34 21.38 -19.11
CA ASP A 404 -30.63 22.23 -20.28
C ASP A 404 -31.71 23.28 -19.96
N ASP A 405 -32.04 24.12 -20.92
CA ASP A 405 -33.06 25.18 -20.78
C ASP A 405 -34.47 24.61 -20.53
N ASP A 406 -34.71 23.37 -20.89
CA ASP A 406 -35.97 22.65 -20.67
C ASP A 406 -36.01 21.91 -19.30
N GLY A 407 -34.91 21.95 -18.55
CA GLY A 407 -34.77 21.33 -17.22
C GLY A 407 -34.39 19.85 -17.28
N ASN A 408 -34.01 19.30 -18.43
CA ASN A 408 -33.54 17.92 -18.53
C ASN A 408 -32.11 17.80 -18.04
N LEU A 409 -31.77 16.73 -17.32
CA LEU A 409 -30.41 16.43 -16.88
C LEU A 409 -29.54 16.10 -18.12
N VAL A 410 -28.50 16.89 -18.37
CA VAL A 410 -27.58 16.74 -19.50
C VAL A 410 -26.16 16.39 -19.09
N GLY A 411 -25.83 16.47 -17.79
CA GLY A 411 -24.52 16.12 -17.27
C GLY A 411 -24.47 15.99 -15.75
N ILE A 412 -23.52 15.21 -15.26
CA ILE A 412 -23.15 15.16 -13.85
C ILE A 412 -21.64 15.35 -13.77
N ARG A 413 -21.22 16.41 -13.11
CA ARG A 413 -19.82 16.77 -12.88
C ARG A 413 -19.46 16.57 -11.41
N TYR A 414 -18.16 16.40 -11.13
CA TYR A 414 -17.61 16.32 -9.78
C TYR A 414 -16.65 17.46 -9.54
N GLU A 415 -16.89 18.24 -8.49
CA GLU A 415 -16.04 19.30 -7.98
C GLU A 415 -15.31 18.84 -6.71
N TYR A 416 -14.10 19.36 -6.49
CA TYR A 416 -13.23 19.01 -5.36
C TYR A 416 -12.72 20.30 -4.69
N PRO A 417 -13.51 20.90 -3.78
CA PRO A 417 -13.15 22.17 -3.13
C PRO A 417 -11.81 22.06 -2.39
N LYS A 418 -10.82 22.89 -2.78
CA LYS A 418 -9.50 22.90 -2.12
C LYS A 418 -9.58 23.28 -0.64
N GLU A 419 -10.55 24.09 -0.29
CA GLU A 419 -10.82 24.52 1.09
C GLU A 419 -11.17 23.33 2.00
N GLU A 420 -11.59 22.22 1.41
CA GLU A 420 -11.94 20.99 2.11
C GLU A 420 -10.93 19.85 1.88
N ASP A 421 -9.72 20.14 1.37
CA ASP A 421 -8.67 19.12 1.27
C ASP A 421 -8.36 18.56 2.66
N HIS A 422 -8.79 17.32 2.91
CA HIS A 422 -8.77 16.69 4.23
C HIS A 422 -7.35 16.42 4.72
N ILE A 423 -6.39 16.17 3.81
CA ILE A 423 -4.99 15.97 4.19
C ILE A 423 -4.40 17.29 4.68
N ILE A 424 -4.51 18.35 3.86
CA ILE A 424 -3.83 19.61 4.13
C ILE A 424 -4.52 20.39 5.25
N ASN A 425 -5.85 20.43 5.26
CA ASN A 425 -6.58 21.29 6.17
C ASN A 425 -6.82 20.65 7.54
N TYR A 426 -6.84 19.33 7.64
CA TYR A 426 -7.18 18.64 8.89
C TYR A 426 -6.05 17.74 9.39
N LEU A 427 -5.44 16.94 8.52
CA LEU A 427 -4.45 15.95 8.94
C LEU A 427 -3.10 16.62 9.23
N MET A 428 -2.56 17.43 8.31
CA MET A 428 -1.22 18.01 8.47
C MET A 428 -1.11 18.90 9.72
N PRO A 429 -2.04 19.83 10.02
CA PRO A 429 -1.96 20.62 11.26
C PRO A 429 -2.01 19.77 12.53
N LEU A 430 -2.77 18.67 12.51
CA LEU A 430 -2.85 17.74 13.64
C LEU A 430 -1.51 17.05 13.90
N LEU A 431 -0.83 16.60 12.83
CA LEU A 431 0.47 15.94 12.90
C LEU A 431 1.59 16.92 13.33
N GLU A 432 1.60 18.12 12.79
CA GLU A 432 2.58 19.16 13.16
C GLU A 432 2.46 19.53 14.64
N ASN A 433 1.24 19.77 15.11
CA ASN A 433 0.98 20.10 16.52
C ASN A 433 1.39 18.98 17.49
N ALA A 434 1.40 17.74 17.03
CA ALA A 434 1.83 16.59 17.83
C ALA A 434 3.36 16.36 17.79
N GLY A 435 4.10 17.13 16.99
CA GLY A 435 5.55 16.98 16.83
C GLY A 435 5.94 15.77 16.00
N THR A 436 5.15 15.38 15.00
CA THR A 436 5.53 14.38 14.00
C THR A 436 6.80 14.82 13.30
N GLN A 437 7.78 13.91 13.17
CA GLN A 437 9.08 14.22 12.57
C GLN A 437 9.15 13.81 11.10
N LEU A 438 8.47 12.70 10.73
CA LEU A 438 8.46 12.18 9.36
C LEU A 438 7.06 11.75 8.96
N VAL A 439 6.59 12.25 7.82
CA VAL A 439 5.45 11.72 7.07
C VAL A 439 6.00 10.98 5.85
N PHE A 440 5.81 9.66 5.82
CA PHE A 440 6.28 8.79 4.75
C PHE A 440 5.10 8.28 3.91
N TYR A 441 5.22 8.34 2.58
CA TYR A 441 4.12 8.02 1.67
C TYR A 441 4.59 7.52 0.29
N GLY A 442 3.63 7.19 -0.59
CA GLY A 442 3.83 6.67 -1.94
C GLY A 442 2.92 7.31 -2.98
N HIS A 443 2.31 6.47 -3.84
CA HIS A 443 1.25 6.77 -4.81
C HIS A 443 1.69 7.42 -6.13
N SER A 444 2.65 8.35 -6.13
CA SER A 444 3.00 9.10 -7.35
C SER A 444 4.13 8.46 -8.16
N HIS A 445 4.67 7.33 -7.70
CA HIS A 445 5.75 6.57 -8.36
C HIS A 445 7.01 7.38 -8.62
N ILE A 446 7.38 8.24 -7.67
CA ILE A 446 8.59 9.07 -7.73
C ILE A 446 9.33 9.03 -6.39
N TRP A 447 10.55 9.57 -6.38
CA TRP A 447 11.21 10.00 -5.16
C TRP A 447 11.24 11.52 -5.14
N ASN A 448 10.77 12.12 -4.05
CA ASN A 448 10.92 13.54 -3.76
C ASN A 448 10.80 13.80 -2.25
N ARG A 449 11.31 14.96 -1.79
CA ARG A 449 11.31 15.34 -0.39
C ARG A 449 10.92 16.79 -0.19
N PHE A 450 10.19 17.06 0.91
CA PHE A 450 9.80 18.41 1.34
C PHE A 450 10.00 18.55 2.84
N GLU A 451 9.94 19.78 3.32
CA GLU A 451 9.99 20.12 4.74
C GLU A 451 9.02 21.26 5.02
N SER A 452 8.25 21.17 6.11
CA SER A 452 7.40 22.25 6.55
C SER A 452 8.20 23.31 7.31
N GLU A 453 7.58 24.47 7.57
CA GLU A 453 8.18 25.52 8.40
C GLU A 453 8.48 25.05 9.83
N SER A 454 7.73 24.07 10.35
CA SER A 454 7.97 23.46 11.67
C SER A 454 9.11 22.45 11.69
N GLY A 455 9.68 22.09 10.54
CA GLY A 455 10.73 21.08 10.40
C GLY A 455 10.22 19.63 10.23
N MET A 456 8.90 19.43 10.08
CA MET A 456 8.33 18.11 9.76
C MET A 456 8.76 17.72 8.35
N GLN A 457 9.38 16.54 8.22
CA GLN A 457 9.88 16.01 6.97
C GLN A 457 8.81 15.23 6.23
N PHE A 458 8.77 15.38 4.91
CA PHE A 458 7.91 14.65 3.99
C PHE A 458 8.77 13.89 3.00
N LEU A 459 8.58 12.57 2.93
CA LEU A 459 9.35 11.72 2.03
C LEU A 459 8.43 10.82 1.22
N GLU A 460 8.54 10.91 -0.09
CA GLU A 460 8.02 9.92 -1.01
C GLU A 460 9.17 9.08 -1.56
N SER A 461 9.06 7.74 -1.46
CA SER A 461 10.05 6.79 -1.97
C SER A 461 9.33 5.61 -2.61
N SER A 462 8.72 5.88 -3.76
CA SER A 462 7.81 4.99 -4.49
C SER A 462 8.26 4.70 -5.93
N ASN A 463 9.50 5.09 -6.31
CA ASN A 463 9.99 4.96 -7.68
C ASN A 463 10.56 3.55 -7.95
N VAL A 464 9.68 2.60 -8.20
CA VAL A 464 10.02 1.19 -8.51
C VAL A 464 9.67 0.78 -9.96
N GLY A 465 9.45 1.77 -10.82
CA GLY A 465 9.02 1.65 -12.22
C GLY A 465 7.61 2.20 -12.42
N ASN A 466 7.18 2.36 -13.67
CA ASN A 466 5.90 2.95 -14.03
C ASN A 466 5.73 4.40 -13.53
N SER A 467 6.82 5.19 -13.55
CA SER A 467 6.72 6.62 -13.24
C SER A 467 5.97 7.38 -14.33
N TYR A 468 5.05 8.25 -13.91
CA TYR A 468 4.30 9.15 -14.80
C TYR A 468 5.02 10.49 -15.04
N GLY A 469 6.21 10.66 -14.48
CA GLY A 469 6.99 11.88 -14.52
C GLY A 469 6.66 12.85 -13.38
N ALA A 470 7.54 13.82 -13.19
CA ALA A 470 7.31 14.94 -12.29
C ALA A 470 6.70 16.11 -13.06
N HIS A 471 5.83 16.86 -12.42
CA HIS A 471 5.14 18.00 -13.02
C HIS A 471 5.88 19.30 -12.77
N THR A 472 6.61 19.70 -13.80
CA THR A 472 7.40 20.92 -13.89
C THR A 472 6.84 21.84 -14.98
N ALA A 473 7.50 22.97 -15.23
CA ALA A 473 7.10 23.89 -16.30
C ALA A 473 7.07 23.22 -17.69
N ASP A 474 7.96 22.24 -17.91
CA ASP A 474 8.05 21.52 -19.19
C ASP A 474 7.10 20.33 -19.29
N ASN A 475 6.51 19.88 -18.19
CA ASN A 475 5.59 18.76 -18.11
C ASN A 475 4.44 19.08 -17.13
N PRO A 476 3.55 20.03 -17.42
CA PRO A 476 2.48 20.42 -16.51
C PRO A 476 1.44 19.31 -16.33
N ARG A 477 0.85 19.23 -15.11
CA ARG A 477 -0.29 18.32 -14.86
C ARG A 477 -1.44 18.61 -15.79
N PRO A 478 -2.14 17.57 -16.25
CA PRO A 478 -3.42 17.76 -16.89
C PRO A 478 -4.45 18.18 -15.83
N VAL A 479 -4.89 19.42 -15.88
CA VAL A 479 -5.94 19.99 -15.01
C VAL A 479 -7.14 20.43 -15.86
N PRO A 480 -8.38 20.47 -15.31
CA PRO A 480 -9.53 20.93 -16.07
C PRO A 480 -9.35 22.39 -16.53
N ALA A 481 -9.37 22.60 -17.84
CA ALA A 481 -9.41 23.93 -18.44
C ALA A 481 -10.85 24.47 -18.59
N ASP A 482 -11.84 23.62 -18.38
CA ASP A 482 -13.25 23.93 -18.54
C ASP A 482 -13.71 24.87 -17.41
N ARG A 483 -14.26 26.04 -17.78
CA ARG A 483 -14.73 27.07 -16.83
C ARG A 483 -15.92 26.62 -15.97
N ARG A 484 -16.52 25.48 -16.26
CA ARG A 484 -17.56 24.88 -15.42
C ARG A 484 -17.00 24.36 -14.09
N TYR A 485 -15.68 24.03 -14.04
CA TYR A 485 -15.01 23.66 -12.78
C TYR A 485 -14.50 24.91 -12.08
N LYS A 486 -14.84 25.06 -10.80
CA LYS A 486 -14.51 26.26 -10.01
C LYS A 486 -13.11 26.20 -9.42
N GLU A 487 -12.63 25.00 -9.10
CA GLU A 487 -11.34 24.77 -8.50
C GLU A 487 -10.22 25.03 -9.53
N VAL A 488 -9.21 25.75 -9.07
CA VAL A 488 -7.99 25.99 -9.83
C VAL A 488 -6.88 25.15 -9.21
N TYR A 489 -6.44 24.15 -9.96
CA TYR A 489 -5.38 23.25 -9.54
C TYR A 489 -4.02 23.74 -10.02
N GLU A 490 -2.98 23.53 -9.21
CA GLU A 490 -1.61 23.84 -9.60
C GLU A 490 -1.12 22.85 -10.66
N ALA A 491 -0.82 23.36 -11.85
CA ALA A 491 -0.35 22.54 -12.95
C ALA A 491 1.11 22.11 -12.79
N THR A 492 1.91 22.86 -12.03
CA THR A 492 3.35 22.61 -11.88
C THR A 492 3.76 22.68 -10.41
N GLY A 493 4.83 21.99 -10.06
CA GLY A 493 5.33 21.96 -8.68
C GLY A 493 4.46 21.13 -7.73
N ASP A 494 4.59 21.37 -6.45
CA ASP A 494 3.71 20.80 -5.44
C ASP A 494 2.33 21.48 -5.46
N PRO A 495 1.20 20.74 -5.56
CA PRO A 495 -0.13 21.33 -5.55
C PRO A 495 -0.46 22.12 -4.28
N ASN A 496 0.24 21.85 -3.18
CA ASN A 496 0.01 22.44 -1.87
C ASN A 496 1.10 23.44 -1.45
N GLY A 497 1.97 23.83 -2.39
CA GLY A 497 2.80 25.02 -2.31
C GLY A 497 4.15 24.88 -1.63
N LEU A 498 4.57 23.69 -1.19
CA LEU A 498 5.92 23.50 -0.68
C LEU A 498 6.96 23.42 -1.80
N THR A 499 8.13 23.96 -1.54
CA THR A 499 9.26 23.82 -2.45
C THR A 499 9.96 22.49 -2.19
N PRO A 500 10.20 21.65 -3.22
CA PRO A 500 10.92 20.40 -3.05
C PRO A 500 12.38 20.66 -2.69
N ILE A 501 12.95 19.78 -1.87
CA ILE A 501 14.33 19.91 -1.38
C ILE A 501 15.27 19.16 -2.33
N MET A 502 16.35 19.82 -2.70
CA MET A 502 17.43 19.22 -3.49
C MET A 502 18.17 18.14 -2.68
N PRO A 503 18.60 17.04 -3.31
CA PRO A 503 19.42 16.05 -2.64
C PRO A 503 20.70 16.64 -2.04
N THR A 504 21.08 16.13 -0.87
CA THR A 504 22.14 16.74 -0.04
C THR A 504 23.55 16.20 -0.30
N LEU A 505 23.68 15.01 -0.92
CA LEU A 505 24.97 14.33 -1.10
C LEU A 505 25.40 14.25 -2.56
N GLU A 506 24.49 13.89 -3.47
CA GLU A 506 24.76 13.73 -4.89
C GLU A 506 23.69 14.47 -5.69
N THR A 507 24.11 15.29 -6.64
CA THR A 507 23.19 16.07 -7.45
C THR A 507 22.49 15.17 -8.47
N LEU A 508 21.16 15.17 -8.46
CA LEU A 508 20.37 14.57 -9.54
C LEU A 508 20.27 15.60 -10.67
N ASN A 509 20.34 15.12 -11.91
CA ASN A 509 20.26 15.99 -13.09
C ASN A 509 19.22 15.45 -14.08
N ASP A 510 18.56 16.37 -14.81
CA ASP A 510 17.77 16.06 -15.98
C ASP A 510 18.64 15.70 -17.19
N ASP A 511 18.03 15.35 -18.32
CA ASP A 511 18.75 15.03 -19.58
C ASP A 511 19.56 16.20 -20.14
N ALA A 512 19.25 17.43 -19.75
CA ALA A 512 19.98 18.64 -20.12
C ALA A 512 21.13 18.97 -19.15
N GLY A 513 21.26 18.21 -18.05
CA GLY A 513 22.28 18.42 -17.01
C GLY A 513 21.88 19.46 -15.96
N ASN A 514 20.64 19.89 -15.88
CA ASN A 514 20.17 20.79 -14.84
C ASN A 514 19.85 20.04 -13.55
N PRO A 515 20.20 20.58 -12.37
CA PRO A 515 19.86 19.97 -11.09
C PRO A 515 18.34 19.83 -10.89
N ILE A 516 17.90 18.66 -10.42
CA ILE A 516 16.49 18.37 -10.12
C ILE A 516 16.31 17.79 -8.71
N PRO A 517 15.17 18.07 -8.03
CA PRO A 517 14.89 17.62 -6.66
C PRO A 517 14.10 16.30 -6.61
N TYR A 518 14.12 15.46 -7.66
CA TYR A 518 13.30 14.27 -7.73
C TYR A 518 13.95 13.16 -8.58
N ILE A 519 13.45 11.93 -8.40
CA ILE A 519 13.63 10.82 -9.35
C ILE A 519 12.24 10.42 -9.85
N ALA A 520 12.01 10.57 -11.16
CA ALA A 520 10.79 10.17 -11.86
C ALA A 520 11.21 9.37 -13.11
N SER A 521 11.68 8.14 -12.90
CA SER A 521 12.36 7.35 -13.92
C SER A 521 11.82 5.93 -14.00
N ASN A 522 11.81 5.36 -15.20
CA ASN A 522 11.55 3.94 -15.45
C ASN A 522 12.85 3.11 -15.58
N ASP A 523 14.00 3.73 -15.41
CA ASP A 523 15.33 3.09 -15.45
C ASP A 523 16.06 3.19 -14.11
N ILE A 524 15.85 4.25 -13.34
CA ILE A 524 16.46 4.47 -12.04
C ILE A 524 15.41 4.17 -10.96
N THR A 525 15.74 3.28 -10.03
CA THR A 525 14.90 2.98 -8.86
C THR A 525 15.51 3.52 -7.58
N ALA A 526 14.68 3.93 -6.61
CA ALA A 526 15.12 4.48 -5.33
C ALA A 526 14.51 3.72 -4.14
N PHE A 527 15.24 3.70 -3.03
CA PHE A 527 14.78 3.23 -1.72
C PHE A 527 15.36 4.10 -0.61
N SER A 528 14.72 4.11 0.55
CA SER A 528 15.17 4.92 1.68
C SER A 528 15.31 4.08 2.96
N ILE A 529 16.25 4.45 3.83
CA ILE A 529 16.54 3.76 5.09
C ILE A 529 16.49 4.76 6.24
N LEU A 530 15.66 4.47 7.22
CA LEU A 530 15.71 5.13 8.54
C LEU A 530 16.70 4.37 9.42
N ASP A 531 17.82 5.03 9.77
CA ASP A 531 18.81 4.56 10.73
C ASP A 531 18.57 5.24 12.09
N THR A 532 17.99 4.50 13.05
CA THR A 532 17.66 5.05 14.37
C THR A 532 18.90 5.27 15.24
N GLY A 533 20.00 4.59 14.95
CA GLY A 533 21.29 4.80 15.65
C GLY A 533 21.91 6.14 15.32
N ALA A 534 21.84 6.52 14.04
CA ALA A 534 22.31 7.82 13.57
C ALA A 534 21.24 8.93 13.69
N GLY A 535 19.96 8.58 13.81
CA GLY A 535 18.85 9.53 13.77
C GLY A 535 18.63 10.13 12.38
N MET A 536 18.90 9.35 11.33
CA MET A 536 18.95 9.84 9.96
C MET A 536 18.08 9.00 9.02
N VAL A 537 17.52 9.65 8.01
CA VAL A 537 16.96 8.99 6.83
C VAL A 537 17.91 9.21 5.67
N SER A 538 18.30 8.12 5.00
CA SER A 538 19.17 8.16 3.83
C SER A 538 18.46 7.54 2.63
N SER A 539 18.56 8.18 1.46
CA SER A 539 17.98 7.68 0.21
C SER A 539 19.07 7.24 -0.75
N TYR A 540 18.78 6.16 -1.45
CA TYR A 540 19.70 5.48 -2.38
C TYR A 540 19.02 5.27 -3.71
N TYR A 541 19.77 5.37 -4.81
CA TYR A 541 19.28 4.98 -6.12
C TYR A 541 20.16 3.94 -6.80
N PHE A 542 19.59 3.22 -7.75
CA PHE A 542 20.25 2.26 -8.61
C PHE A 542 19.72 2.40 -10.05
N ASP A 543 20.63 2.47 -11.02
CA ASP A 543 20.31 2.52 -12.44
C ASP A 543 20.18 1.10 -13.02
N THR A 544 18.95 0.66 -13.29
CA THR A 544 18.69 -0.65 -13.90
C THR A 544 19.08 -0.71 -15.37
N GLY A 545 19.28 0.43 -16.02
CA GLY A 545 19.84 0.55 -17.37
C GLY A 545 21.33 0.27 -17.42
N GLN A 546 22.00 0.28 -16.26
CA GLN A 546 23.42 -0.02 -16.06
C GLN A 546 23.57 -1.06 -14.92
N PRO A 547 23.27 -2.34 -15.17
CA PRO A 547 23.19 -3.37 -14.11
C PRO A 547 24.48 -3.56 -13.29
N GLU A 548 25.62 -3.22 -13.84
CA GLU A 548 26.94 -3.29 -13.18
C GLU A 548 27.29 -2.02 -12.38
N SER A 549 26.42 -0.99 -12.39
CA SER A 549 26.62 0.24 -11.62
C SER A 549 26.52 -0.02 -10.12
N GLN A 550 27.14 0.87 -9.33
CA GLN A 550 26.99 0.86 -7.89
C GLN A 550 25.68 1.53 -7.46
N VAL A 551 25.15 1.13 -6.32
CA VAL A 551 24.10 1.87 -5.63
C VAL A 551 24.72 3.17 -5.09
N VAL A 552 24.06 4.30 -5.33
CA VAL A 552 24.50 5.62 -4.91
C VAL A 552 23.63 6.12 -3.77
N LYS A 553 24.24 6.51 -2.65
CA LYS A 553 23.57 7.28 -1.60
C LYS A 553 23.58 8.74 -2.03
N PHE A 554 22.40 9.31 -2.32
CA PHE A 554 22.32 10.64 -2.92
C PHE A 554 21.67 11.70 -2.01
N ASP A 555 20.89 11.28 -1.03
CA ASP A 555 20.27 12.21 -0.08
C ASP A 555 20.33 11.66 1.34
N GLU A 556 20.43 12.56 2.31
CA GLU A 556 20.25 12.26 3.72
C GLU A 556 19.79 13.49 4.51
N PHE A 557 19.01 13.23 5.55
CA PHE A 557 18.56 14.24 6.50
C PHE A 557 18.39 13.65 7.89
N THR A 558 18.53 14.50 8.92
CA THR A 558 18.31 14.10 10.30
C THR A 558 16.83 14.27 10.67
N LEU A 559 16.31 13.32 11.43
CA LEU A 559 15.05 13.55 12.15
C LEU A 559 15.38 14.39 13.38
N GLY A 560 14.91 15.64 13.39
CA GLY A 560 15.15 16.58 14.48
C GLY A 560 14.74 16.00 15.84
N GLN A 561 15.35 16.47 16.93
CA GLN A 561 14.81 16.21 18.28
C GLN A 561 13.46 16.91 18.38
N PRO A 562 12.41 16.27 18.90
CA PRO A 562 11.09 16.88 19.06
C PRO A 562 11.13 18.07 20.01
#